data_560aaa7375e597c91f9e223ff153b02e
#
_entry.id   560aaa7375e597c91f9e223ff153b02e
#
_cell.length_a   1.000
_cell.length_b   1.000
_cell.length_c   1.000
_cell.angle_alpha   90.00
_cell.angle_beta   90.00
_cell.angle_gamma   90.00
#
_symmetry.space_group_name_H-M   'P 1'
#
loop_
_entity.id
_entity.type
_entity.pdbx_description
1 polymer ?
#
loop_
_entity_poly.entity_id
_entity_poly.type
_entity_poly.pdbx_seq_one_letter_code
_entity_poly.pdbx_strand_id
1 'polypeptide(L)'
;MRRFGLVALAVLGCCPGALAADLPAAAPVPATAPVVVPAPPQESGRFTLIEENDAFAPKPTDRWYTQGLELNYLSAPITWTGAAAFLPSTYLDPGSFHTQRFELVFGQSIFTPENLSLNPPDPRDRPYAGWLYAGAGLYQETDRRSLDHLQLLVGVVGPAALGEEVQNGFHGFINGLISQHTAAGWGSQLSNEPGVVLTYEHKWRWGMPLGGGFAVDVIPDVGVTIGNVFTYAEAGGIVRFGQNLNADYGPARIKPALSGTTWFDPSQLQGPVGWYFFFGAAGRAVARNIFLDGNTFVNSARVEKEPLVADLSGGLSVFWADFAKLDFVVTWRSKEFVGQWEPDRYAGINLSVKLP
;
A
#
# COMPACT_ATOMS: atom_id res chain seq x y z
N MET A 1 18.68 51.16 22.68
CA MET A 1 18.24 52.25 23.59
C MET A 1 16.88 51.90 24.14
N ARG A 2 16.71 52.12 25.48
CA ARG A 2 15.57 51.88 26.39
C ARG A 2 15.31 50.42 26.74
N ARG A 3 15.67 49.89 27.82
CA ARG A 3 15.73 49.98 29.31
C ARG A 3 14.35 50.24 29.94
N PHE A 4 14.16 49.47 31.05
CA PHE A 4 13.28 49.56 32.23
C PHE A 4 12.26 48.42 32.26
N GLY A 5 12.02 47.72 33.40
CA GLY A 5 12.58 47.85 34.75
C GLY A 5 11.89 46.81 35.65
N LEU A 6 12.64 46.26 36.59
CA LEU A 6 12.19 45.46 37.72
C LEU A 6 11.29 46.30 38.65
N VAL A 7 10.23 45.64 39.21
CA VAL A 7 9.65 46.07 40.49
C VAL A 7 9.49 44.86 41.39
N ALA A 8 10.29 44.83 42.44
CA ALA A 8 10.14 43.96 43.60
C ALA A 8 9.27 44.72 44.63
N LEU A 9 8.31 44.02 45.23
CA LEU A 9 7.63 44.54 46.42
C LEU A 9 7.65 43.47 47.52
N ALA A 10 8.40 43.74 48.55
CA ALA A 10 8.38 42.97 49.82
C ALA A 10 7.36 43.67 50.76
N VAL A 11 6.53 42.86 51.42
CA VAL A 11 5.80 43.30 52.62
C VAL A 11 5.93 42.26 53.71
N LEU A 12 6.37 42.80 54.84
CA LEU A 12 6.55 42.17 56.13
C LEU A 12 5.25 41.75 56.82
N GLY A 13 5.24 40.64 57.45
CA GLY A 13 4.99 40.24 58.81
C GLY A 13 3.68 40.69 59.54
N CYS A 14 3.07 39.68 60.08
CA CYS A 14 2.53 39.68 61.47
C CYS A 14 1.96 38.28 61.77
N CYS A 15 2.54 37.59 62.76
CA CYS A 15 1.86 36.51 63.47
C CYS A 15 0.93 37.08 64.55
N PRO A 16 -0.20 36.46 64.81
CA PRO A 16 -0.49 36.09 66.17
C PRO A 16 -0.96 34.65 66.30
N GLY A 17 -0.69 34.09 67.45
CA GLY A 17 -0.89 32.70 67.86
C GLY A 17 -2.32 32.17 67.67
N ALA A 18 -2.38 30.95 67.27
CA ALA A 18 -3.60 30.20 67.07
C ALA A 18 -3.69 29.06 68.09
N LEU A 19 -4.78 28.98 68.70
CA LEU A 19 -5.29 27.86 69.50
C LEU A 19 -5.26 26.56 68.66
N ALA A 20 -4.56 25.56 69.17
CA ALA A 20 -4.68 24.19 68.65
C ALA A 20 -6.07 23.63 69.09
N ALA A 21 -6.92 23.44 68.12
CA ALA A 21 -8.13 22.63 68.29
C ALA A 21 -7.76 21.19 67.87
N ASP A 22 -7.88 20.23 68.79
CA ASP A 22 -7.76 18.82 68.51
C ASP A 22 -8.88 18.39 67.52
N LEU A 23 -8.49 18.17 66.28
CA LEU A 23 -9.36 17.52 65.29
C LEU A 23 -9.29 16.00 65.53
N PRO A 24 -10.43 15.29 65.54
CA PRO A 24 -10.39 13.84 65.65
C PRO A 24 -9.69 13.22 64.45
N ALA A 25 -8.83 12.24 64.71
CA ALA A 25 -8.10 11.51 63.68
C ALA A 25 -9.07 10.94 62.66
N ALA A 26 -8.88 11.32 61.37
CA ALA A 26 -9.67 10.77 60.29
C ALA A 26 -9.45 9.24 60.23
N ALA A 27 -10.54 8.51 60.19
CA ALA A 27 -10.52 7.07 59.99
C ALA A 27 -9.76 6.72 58.71
N PRO A 28 -8.92 5.64 58.69
CA PRO A 28 -8.20 5.24 57.51
C PRO A 28 -9.18 4.95 56.39
N VAL A 29 -9.03 5.68 55.25
CA VAL A 29 -9.76 5.39 54.04
C VAL A 29 -9.38 3.99 53.58
N PRO A 30 -10.32 3.06 53.38
CA PRO A 30 -9.97 1.73 52.89
C PRO A 30 -9.24 1.88 51.57
N ALA A 31 -8.09 1.26 51.43
CA ALA A 31 -7.32 1.22 50.22
C ALA A 31 -8.20 0.61 49.11
N THR A 32 -8.64 1.42 48.14
CA THR A 32 -9.30 0.92 46.96
C THR A 32 -8.39 -0.07 46.27
N ALA A 33 -8.85 -1.29 46.07
CA ALA A 33 -8.08 -2.28 45.28
C ALA A 33 -7.70 -1.66 43.94
N PRO A 34 -6.49 -1.92 43.44
CA PRO A 34 -6.09 -1.38 42.15
C PRO A 34 -7.10 -1.81 41.09
N VAL A 35 -7.68 -0.85 40.39
CA VAL A 35 -8.52 -1.12 39.24
C VAL A 35 -7.62 -1.75 38.20
N VAL A 36 -7.76 -3.05 37.97
CA VAL A 36 -7.10 -3.76 36.88
C VAL A 36 -7.75 -3.23 35.59
N VAL A 37 -7.13 -2.22 35.00
CA VAL A 37 -7.48 -1.79 33.65
C VAL A 37 -7.11 -2.96 32.74
N PRO A 38 -8.06 -3.58 32.02
CA PRO A 38 -7.71 -4.62 31.06
C PRO A 38 -6.65 -4.06 30.10
N ALA A 39 -5.59 -4.83 29.87
CA ALA A 39 -4.62 -4.46 28.83
C ALA A 39 -5.39 -4.23 27.51
N PRO A 40 -5.10 -3.18 26.76
CA PRO A 40 -5.76 -2.97 25.46
C PRO A 40 -5.58 -4.26 24.64
N PRO A 41 -6.60 -4.65 23.85
CA PRO A 41 -6.52 -5.85 23.04
C PRO A 41 -5.26 -5.75 22.18
N GLN A 42 -4.43 -6.77 22.26
CA GLN A 42 -3.17 -6.81 21.51
C GLN A 42 -3.52 -6.85 20.02
N GLU A 43 -3.12 -5.85 19.26
CA GLU A 43 -3.33 -5.86 17.83
C GLU A 43 -2.61 -7.08 17.22
N SER A 44 -3.32 -7.83 16.38
CA SER A 44 -2.75 -8.98 15.68
C SER A 44 -2.37 -8.60 14.24
N GLY A 45 -1.58 -9.45 13.59
CA GLY A 45 -1.24 -9.30 12.18
C GLY A 45 -2.45 -9.50 11.27
N ARG A 46 -2.28 -9.18 9.99
CA ARG A 46 -3.32 -9.34 8.94
C ARG A 46 -2.73 -10.00 7.71
N PHE A 47 -3.52 -10.85 7.05
CA PHE A 47 -3.26 -11.27 5.68
C PHE A 47 -4.12 -10.46 4.72
N THR A 48 -3.52 -10.06 3.58
CA THR A 48 -4.23 -9.45 2.47
C THR A 48 -3.92 -10.23 1.20
N LEU A 49 -4.97 -10.72 0.55
CA LEU A 49 -4.91 -11.28 -0.80
C LEU A 49 -5.33 -10.19 -1.77
N ILE A 50 -4.49 -9.92 -2.77
CA ILE A 50 -4.72 -8.95 -3.83
C ILE A 50 -4.78 -9.74 -5.14
N GLU A 51 -5.87 -9.61 -5.87
CA GLU A 51 -6.02 -10.11 -7.23
C GLU A 51 -6.34 -8.95 -8.15
N GLU A 52 -5.47 -8.69 -9.13
CA GLU A 52 -5.68 -7.73 -10.21
C GLU A 52 -5.75 -8.48 -11.54
N ASN A 53 -6.78 -8.19 -12.34
CA ASN A 53 -6.99 -8.91 -13.60
C ASN A 53 -7.70 -8.01 -14.62
N ASP A 54 -7.29 -8.07 -15.87
CA ASP A 54 -7.92 -7.32 -16.95
C ASP A 54 -9.29 -7.91 -17.33
N ALA A 55 -9.53 -9.20 -17.06
CA ALA A 55 -10.83 -9.84 -17.23
C ALA A 55 -11.91 -9.29 -16.26
N PHE A 56 -11.54 -8.69 -15.15
CA PHE A 56 -12.48 -8.06 -14.20
C PHE A 56 -12.85 -6.62 -14.57
N ALA A 57 -12.20 -6.05 -15.59
CA ALA A 57 -12.48 -4.70 -16.03
C ALA A 57 -13.89 -4.59 -16.69
N PRO A 58 -14.49 -3.38 -16.73
CA PRO A 58 -15.78 -3.16 -17.40
C PRO A 58 -15.83 -3.54 -18.89
N LYS A 59 -14.68 -3.66 -19.52
CA LYS A 59 -14.48 -4.26 -20.85
C LYS A 59 -13.39 -5.29 -20.74
N PRO A 60 -13.73 -6.55 -20.45
CA PRO A 60 -12.77 -7.62 -20.26
C PRO A 60 -11.84 -7.78 -21.46
N THR A 61 -10.56 -7.94 -21.17
CA THR A 61 -9.51 -8.25 -22.14
C THR A 61 -8.66 -9.41 -21.60
N ASP A 62 -7.65 -9.83 -22.32
CA ASP A 62 -6.63 -10.78 -21.86
C ASP A 62 -5.33 -10.37 -22.57
N ARG A 63 -4.82 -9.20 -22.15
CA ARG A 63 -3.65 -8.59 -22.80
C ARG A 63 -2.95 -7.60 -21.89
N TRP A 64 -1.70 -7.38 -22.16
CA TRP A 64 -0.79 -6.42 -21.56
C TRP A 64 -0.53 -6.70 -20.08
N TYR A 65 -1.21 -6.07 -19.12
CA TYR A 65 -1.19 -6.49 -17.72
C TYR A 65 -2.33 -7.46 -17.46
N THR A 66 -2.09 -8.73 -17.72
CA THR A 66 -3.12 -9.76 -17.73
C THR A 66 -3.56 -10.15 -16.33
N GLN A 67 -2.60 -10.35 -15.42
CA GLN A 67 -2.88 -10.79 -14.06
C GLN A 67 -1.81 -10.37 -13.09
N GLY A 68 -2.23 -10.07 -11.85
CA GLY A 68 -1.39 -9.98 -10.67
C GLY A 68 -2.05 -10.62 -9.47
N LEU A 69 -1.36 -11.55 -8.83
CA LEU A 69 -1.78 -12.18 -7.57
C LEU A 69 -0.72 -11.93 -6.50
N GLU A 70 -1.12 -11.36 -5.36
CA GLU A 70 -0.20 -11.09 -4.27
C GLU A 70 -0.81 -11.44 -2.92
N LEU A 71 -0.05 -12.16 -2.10
CA LEU A 71 -0.34 -12.42 -0.70
C LEU A 71 0.58 -11.56 0.16
N ASN A 72 -0.01 -10.77 1.02
CA ASN A 72 0.67 -9.88 1.94
C ASN A 72 0.38 -10.25 3.38
N TYR A 73 1.39 -10.20 4.24
CA TYR A 73 1.26 -10.26 5.69
C TYR A 73 1.72 -8.96 6.30
N LEU A 74 0.85 -8.25 7.00
CA LEU A 74 1.17 -7.07 7.80
C LEU A 74 1.23 -7.48 9.27
N SER A 75 2.33 -7.15 9.95
CA SER A 75 2.51 -7.46 11.37
C SER A 75 1.61 -6.62 12.28
N ALA A 76 1.42 -7.06 13.53
CA ALA A 76 1.08 -6.16 14.61
C ALA A 76 2.13 -5.02 14.73
N PRO A 77 1.81 -3.91 15.45
CA PRO A 77 2.79 -2.88 15.75
C PRO A 77 4.05 -3.45 16.38
N ILE A 78 5.21 -2.99 15.92
CA ILE A 78 6.51 -3.41 16.41
C ILE A 78 7.28 -2.23 17.02
N THR A 79 8.19 -2.53 17.93
CA THR A 79 9.06 -1.54 18.57
C THR A 79 10.50 -1.62 18.05
N TRP A 80 10.69 -1.92 16.78
CA TRP A 80 12.01 -2.11 16.19
C TRP A 80 12.63 -0.78 15.76
N THR A 81 13.54 -0.26 16.56
CA THR A 81 14.17 1.05 16.34
C THR A 81 15.26 1.05 15.25
N GLY A 82 15.91 -0.07 14.98
CA GLY A 82 17.05 -0.12 14.06
C GLY A 82 16.70 0.13 12.58
N ALA A 83 15.57 -0.41 12.11
CA ALA A 83 15.14 -0.23 10.71
C ALA A 83 14.54 1.16 10.44
N ALA A 84 14.05 1.84 11.47
CA ALA A 84 13.58 3.22 11.38
C ALA A 84 14.68 4.18 10.91
N ALA A 85 15.95 3.87 11.14
CA ALA A 85 17.08 4.67 10.67
C ALA A 85 17.15 4.81 9.14
N PHE A 86 16.46 3.97 8.39
CA PHE A 86 16.38 4.06 6.93
C PHE A 86 15.18 4.87 6.42
N LEU A 87 14.30 5.33 7.31
CA LEU A 87 13.09 6.06 6.95
C LEU A 87 13.26 7.55 7.18
N PRO A 88 13.04 8.40 6.15
CA PRO A 88 13.20 9.84 6.23
C PRO A 88 12.37 10.50 7.32
N SER A 89 11.13 10.04 7.59
CA SER A 89 10.28 10.62 8.64
C SER A 89 10.89 10.56 10.03
N THR A 90 11.76 9.59 10.30
CA THR A 90 12.50 9.50 11.57
C THR A 90 13.35 10.74 11.83
N TYR A 91 13.84 11.38 10.77
CA TYR A 91 14.72 12.57 10.86
C TYR A 91 13.96 13.87 10.60
N LEU A 92 12.91 13.83 9.78
CA LEU A 92 12.13 15.01 9.39
C LEU A 92 11.15 15.43 10.49
N ASP A 93 10.63 14.45 11.26
CA ASP A 93 9.68 14.65 12.36
C ASP A 93 10.21 14.07 13.69
N PRO A 94 11.38 14.52 14.19
CA PRO A 94 11.95 14.02 15.43
C PRO A 94 11.06 14.42 16.61
N GLY A 95 10.65 13.46 17.42
CA GLY A 95 9.80 13.68 18.60
C GLY A 95 8.32 13.44 18.38
N SER A 96 7.89 13.12 17.15
CA SER A 96 6.56 12.62 16.84
C SER A 96 6.38 11.17 17.29
N PHE A 97 5.14 10.76 17.52
CA PHE A 97 4.82 9.37 17.79
C PHE A 97 4.88 8.56 16.49
N HIS A 98 5.64 7.46 16.49
CA HIS A 98 5.82 6.59 15.35
C HIS A 98 5.24 5.20 15.64
N THR A 99 4.40 4.70 14.74
CA THR A 99 3.96 3.31 14.72
C THR A 99 4.63 2.58 13.57
N GLN A 100 5.29 1.48 13.86
CA GLN A 100 5.99 0.67 12.86
C GLN A 100 5.32 -0.69 12.71
N ARG A 101 5.30 -1.19 11.47
CA ARG A 101 4.86 -2.53 11.10
C ARG A 101 5.76 -3.06 10.00
N PHE A 102 6.10 -4.34 10.04
CA PHE A 102 6.73 -4.97 8.89
C PHE A 102 5.67 -5.66 8.03
N GLU A 103 5.99 -5.85 6.76
CA GLU A 103 5.22 -6.69 5.85
C GLU A 103 6.09 -7.79 5.26
N LEU A 104 5.44 -8.90 4.88
CA LEU A 104 6.00 -9.93 4.02
C LEU A 104 5.11 -10.03 2.78
N VAL A 105 5.74 -10.19 1.64
CA VAL A 105 5.08 -10.19 0.34
C VAL A 105 5.46 -11.45 -0.42
N PHE A 106 4.48 -12.08 -1.08
CA PHE A 106 4.68 -13.12 -2.08
C PHE A 106 3.70 -12.89 -3.22
N GLY A 107 4.19 -12.82 -4.45
CA GLY A 107 3.31 -12.52 -5.57
C GLY A 107 3.83 -12.94 -6.91
N GLN A 108 2.92 -12.89 -7.89
CA GLN A 108 3.20 -13.13 -9.30
C GLN A 108 2.48 -12.07 -10.14
N SER A 109 3.14 -11.59 -11.21
CA SER A 109 2.52 -10.77 -12.24
C SER A 109 2.76 -11.40 -13.60
N ILE A 110 1.75 -11.34 -14.46
CA ILE A 110 1.75 -11.91 -15.81
C ILE A 110 1.49 -10.78 -16.81
N PHE A 111 2.34 -10.75 -17.82
CA PHE A 111 2.28 -9.80 -18.92
C PHE A 111 2.23 -10.54 -20.25
N THR A 112 1.30 -10.17 -21.12
CA THR A 112 1.10 -10.82 -22.42
C THR A 112 0.94 -9.79 -23.54
N PRO A 113 1.20 -10.14 -24.79
CA PRO A 113 0.81 -9.32 -25.92
C PRO A 113 -0.73 -9.33 -26.10
N GLU A 114 -1.24 -8.45 -26.95
CA GLU A 114 -2.67 -8.35 -27.24
C GLU A 114 -3.24 -9.61 -27.89
N ASN A 115 -2.52 -10.19 -28.85
CA ASN A 115 -2.99 -11.37 -29.58
C ASN A 115 -2.31 -12.65 -29.08
N LEU A 116 -3.00 -13.36 -28.19
CA LEU A 116 -2.51 -14.59 -27.57
C LEU A 116 -2.41 -15.78 -28.53
N SER A 117 -3.04 -15.74 -29.72
CA SER A 117 -3.05 -16.85 -30.68
C SER A 117 -1.80 -16.88 -31.55
N LEU A 118 -1.01 -15.81 -31.57
CA LEU A 118 0.21 -15.73 -32.41
C LEU A 118 1.40 -16.46 -31.79
N ASN A 119 2.07 -17.27 -32.62
CA ASN A 119 3.33 -17.91 -32.29
C ASN A 119 4.25 -17.90 -33.53
N PRO A 120 5.33 -17.06 -33.59
CA PRO A 120 5.75 -16.13 -32.56
C PRO A 120 4.81 -14.93 -32.40
N PRO A 121 4.83 -14.22 -31.23
CA PRO A 121 4.08 -13.00 -31.00
C PRO A 121 4.49 -11.86 -31.95
N ASP A 122 3.62 -10.85 -32.13
CA ASP A 122 3.98 -9.64 -32.90
C ASP A 122 5.16 -8.92 -32.24
N PRO A 123 6.28 -8.71 -32.95
CA PRO A 123 7.46 -8.07 -32.37
C PRO A 123 7.26 -6.59 -32.04
N ARG A 124 6.13 -5.98 -32.45
CA ARG A 124 5.74 -4.60 -32.12
C ARG A 124 4.90 -4.51 -30.86
N ASP A 125 4.51 -5.64 -30.29
CA ASP A 125 3.77 -5.75 -29.05
C ASP A 125 4.68 -6.18 -27.91
N ARG A 126 4.26 -5.96 -26.67
CA ARG A 126 5.02 -6.38 -25.49
C ARG A 126 5.26 -7.87 -25.48
N PRO A 127 6.43 -8.32 -25.03
CA PRO A 127 6.70 -9.76 -24.91
C PRO A 127 5.87 -10.42 -23.81
N TYR A 128 5.66 -11.72 -23.92
CA TYR A 128 5.24 -12.54 -22.80
C TYR A 128 6.27 -12.50 -21.68
N ALA A 129 5.82 -12.37 -20.44
CA ALA A 129 6.69 -12.51 -19.27
C ALA A 129 5.91 -12.81 -18.00
N GLY A 130 6.46 -13.66 -17.14
CA GLY A 130 6.08 -13.80 -15.76
C GLY A 130 7.08 -13.11 -14.83
N TRP A 131 6.62 -12.63 -13.70
CA TRP A 131 7.42 -12.13 -12.58
C TRP A 131 6.94 -12.79 -11.31
N LEU A 132 7.72 -13.72 -10.74
CA LEU A 132 7.45 -14.37 -9.45
C LEU A 132 8.41 -13.80 -8.40
N TYR A 133 7.87 -13.30 -7.29
CA TYR A 133 8.65 -12.58 -6.29
C TYR A 133 8.20 -12.86 -4.87
N ALA A 134 9.14 -12.64 -3.96
CA ALA A 134 8.89 -12.52 -2.54
C ALA A 134 9.64 -11.30 -2.01
N GLY A 135 9.22 -10.80 -0.86
CA GLY A 135 9.89 -9.65 -0.29
C GLY A 135 9.45 -9.32 1.12
N ALA A 136 10.04 -8.25 1.61
CA ALA A 136 9.70 -7.68 2.91
C ALA A 136 9.69 -6.16 2.82
N GLY A 137 8.88 -5.54 3.67
CA GLY A 137 8.80 -4.10 3.78
C GLY A 137 8.67 -3.63 5.21
N LEU A 138 8.85 -2.33 5.37
CA LEU A 138 8.67 -1.62 6.62
C LEU A 138 7.77 -0.43 6.40
N TYR A 139 6.72 -0.35 7.19
CA TYR A 139 5.88 0.83 7.31
C TYR A 139 6.23 1.61 8.57
N GLN A 140 6.20 2.94 8.47
CA GLN A 140 6.24 3.83 9.61
C GLN A 140 5.19 4.93 9.44
N GLU A 141 4.20 4.94 10.32
CA GLU A 141 3.21 6.01 10.41
C GLU A 141 3.64 7.03 11.46
N THR A 142 3.58 8.33 11.11
CA THR A 142 3.95 9.45 11.98
C THR A 142 2.72 10.26 12.32
N ASP A 143 2.37 10.35 13.63
CA ASP A 143 1.24 11.13 14.16
C ASP A 143 -0.09 10.92 13.40
N ARG A 144 -0.25 9.75 12.73
CA ARG A 144 -1.41 9.40 11.88
C ARG A 144 -1.64 10.36 10.70
N ARG A 145 -0.58 11.08 10.27
CA ARG A 145 -0.64 12.07 9.19
C ARG A 145 0.22 11.75 7.99
N SER A 146 1.25 10.95 8.19
CA SER A 146 2.12 10.50 7.11
C SER A 146 2.49 9.03 7.27
N LEU A 147 2.80 8.38 6.17
CA LEU A 147 3.20 6.99 6.11
C LEU A 147 4.40 6.84 5.19
N ASP A 148 5.50 6.34 5.74
CA ASP A 148 6.62 5.82 4.97
C ASP A 148 6.42 4.34 4.68
N HIS A 149 6.80 3.92 3.49
CA HIS A 149 6.88 2.53 3.09
C HIS A 149 8.18 2.25 2.36
N LEU A 150 9.00 1.38 2.91
CA LEU A 150 10.22 0.86 2.30
C LEU A 150 10.05 -0.63 2.04
N GLN A 151 10.17 -1.07 0.78
CA GLN A 151 9.94 -2.46 0.37
C GLN A 151 11.09 -2.97 -0.50
N LEU A 152 11.56 -4.18 -0.23
CA LEU A 152 12.50 -4.92 -1.06
C LEU A 152 11.83 -6.18 -1.59
N LEU A 153 11.78 -6.32 -2.90
CA LEU A 153 11.32 -7.54 -3.59
C LEU A 153 12.50 -8.20 -4.28
N VAL A 154 12.55 -9.52 -4.21
CA VAL A 154 13.50 -10.37 -4.95
C VAL A 154 12.72 -11.50 -5.63
N GLY A 155 13.17 -11.91 -6.81
CA GLY A 155 12.43 -12.92 -7.55
C GLY A 155 13.07 -13.30 -8.88
N VAL A 156 12.25 -13.81 -9.79
CA VAL A 156 12.68 -14.24 -11.12
C VAL A 156 11.69 -13.79 -12.18
N VAL A 157 12.20 -13.27 -13.29
CA VAL A 157 11.46 -13.01 -14.52
C VAL A 157 11.68 -14.17 -15.49
N GLY A 158 10.68 -14.49 -16.32
CA GLY A 158 10.77 -15.48 -17.39
C GLY A 158 10.15 -16.83 -17.04
N PRO A 159 10.51 -17.93 -17.72
CA PRO A 159 9.89 -19.24 -17.55
C PRO A 159 9.81 -19.75 -16.10
N ALA A 160 10.83 -19.51 -15.30
CA ALA A 160 10.86 -19.91 -13.91
C ALA A 160 9.82 -19.12 -13.03
N ALA A 161 9.21 -18.08 -13.56
CA ALA A 161 8.11 -17.39 -12.91
C ALA A 161 6.74 -18.06 -13.11
N LEU A 162 6.67 -19.18 -13.88
CA LEU A 162 5.50 -20.00 -14.08
C LEU A 162 4.29 -19.27 -14.68
N GLY A 163 4.52 -18.22 -15.49
CA GLY A 163 3.44 -17.41 -16.07
C GLY A 163 2.58 -18.21 -17.05
N GLU A 164 3.20 -19.04 -17.89
CA GLU A 164 2.51 -19.93 -18.83
C GLU A 164 1.59 -20.92 -18.11
N GLU A 165 2.12 -21.59 -17.08
CA GLU A 165 1.40 -22.62 -16.33
C GLU A 165 0.19 -22.02 -15.62
N VAL A 166 0.34 -20.85 -15.03
CA VAL A 166 -0.75 -20.16 -14.31
C VAL A 166 -1.82 -19.67 -15.29
N GLN A 167 -1.45 -18.94 -16.36
CA GLN A 167 -2.42 -18.43 -17.33
C GLN A 167 -3.14 -19.57 -18.05
N ASN A 168 -2.42 -20.54 -18.63
CA ASN A 168 -3.03 -21.63 -19.36
C ASN A 168 -3.80 -22.59 -18.42
N GLY A 169 -3.35 -22.78 -17.17
CA GLY A 169 -4.06 -23.53 -16.15
C GLY A 169 -5.39 -22.88 -15.76
N PHE A 170 -5.39 -21.55 -15.58
CA PHE A 170 -6.60 -20.80 -15.30
C PHE A 170 -7.58 -20.83 -16.49
N HIS A 171 -7.11 -20.61 -17.71
CA HIS A 171 -7.92 -20.75 -18.93
C HIS A 171 -8.52 -22.15 -19.05
N GLY A 172 -7.74 -23.19 -18.78
CA GLY A 172 -8.23 -24.57 -18.76
C GLY A 172 -9.35 -24.81 -17.74
N PHE A 173 -9.22 -24.21 -16.54
CA PHE A 173 -10.23 -24.28 -15.50
C PHE A 173 -11.53 -23.58 -15.88
N ILE A 174 -11.46 -22.38 -16.47
CA ILE A 174 -12.64 -21.57 -16.82
C ILE A 174 -13.23 -21.91 -18.21
N ASN A 175 -12.51 -22.64 -19.08
CA ASN A 175 -13.00 -23.03 -20.41
C ASN A 175 -14.31 -23.85 -20.40
N GLY A 176 -14.65 -24.45 -19.25
CA GLY A 176 -15.98 -25.00 -19.03
C GLY A 176 -17.10 -23.97 -18.85
N LEU A 177 -16.76 -22.70 -18.61
CA LEU A 177 -17.68 -21.58 -18.33
C LEU A 177 -17.69 -20.56 -19.46
N ILE A 178 -16.52 -20.24 -20.02
CA ILE A 178 -16.32 -19.28 -21.13
C ILE A 178 -15.25 -19.80 -22.08
N SER A 179 -15.49 -19.68 -23.41
CA SER A 179 -14.49 -20.06 -24.42
C SER A 179 -13.32 -19.10 -24.41
N GLN A 180 -12.21 -19.49 -23.81
CA GLN A 180 -10.95 -18.75 -23.89
C GLN A 180 -9.90 -19.56 -24.68
N HIS A 181 -9.07 -18.84 -25.43
CA HIS A 181 -8.00 -19.44 -26.23
C HIS A 181 -6.77 -19.64 -25.37
N THR A 182 -6.09 -20.76 -25.54
CA THR A 182 -4.77 -21.00 -24.94
C THR A 182 -3.79 -20.01 -25.52
N ALA A 183 -2.98 -19.37 -24.67
CA ALA A 183 -1.93 -18.47 -25.09
C ALA A 183 -0.79 -19.27 -25.73
N ALA A 184 -0.57 -19.04 -27.04
CA ALA A 184 0.32 -19.90 -27.86
C ALA A 184 1.79 -19.45 -27.88
N GLY A 185 2.05 -18.19 -27.52
CA GLY A 185 3.35 -17.54 -27.74
C GLY A 185 4.33 -17.58 -26.55
N TRP A 186 4.02 -18.29 -25.48
CA TRP A 186 4.86 -18.37 -24.27
C TRP A 186 6.28 -18.90 -24.53
N GLY A 187 6.48 -19.75 -25.54
CA GLY A 187 7.83 -20.18 -25.95
C GLY A 187 8.79 -19.06 -26.37
N SER A 188 8.25 -17.86 -26.63
CA SER A 188 9.02 -16.65 -26.98
C SER A 188 9.06 -15.60 -25.85
N GLN A 189 8.75 -16.01 -24.61
CA GLN A 189 8.78 -15.12 -23.45
C GLN A 189 10.20 -14.62 -23.11
N LEU A 190 10.29 -13.59 -22.25
CA LEU A 190 11.57 -13.15 -21.70
C LEU A 190 12.32 -14.31 -21.05
N SER A 191 13.65 -14.30 -21.16
CA SER A 191 14.51 -15.31 -20.55
C SER A 191 14.51 -15.21 -19.02
N ASN A 192 14.88 -16.30 -18.36
CA ASN A 192 15.06 -16.29 -16.90
C ASN A 192 16.12 -15.27 -16.48
N GLU A 193 15.71 -14.39 -15.57
CA GLU A 193 16.59 -13.37 -15.00
C GLU A 193 16.24 -13.15 -13.54
N PRO A 194 17.22 -13.19 -12.60
CA PRO A 194 16.96 -12.79 -11.22
C PRO A 194 16.59 -11.31 -11.16
N GLY A 195 15.54 -10.99 -10.41
CA GLY A 195 15.03 -9.64 -10.26
C GLY A 195 15.21 -9.12 -8.83
N VAL A 196 15.54 -7.84 -8.72
CA VAL A 196 15.61 -7.10 -7.46
C VAL A 196 14.93 -5.75 -7.66
N VAL A 197 14.06 -5.39 -6.73
CA VAL A 197 13.31 -4.11 -6.74
C VAL A 197 13.29 -3.55 -5.33
N LEU A 198 13.82 -2.35 -5.15
CA LEU A 198 13.73 -1.56 -3.93
C LEU A 198 12.81 -0.38 -4.18
N THR A 199 11.77 -0.24 -3.38
CA THR A 199 10.78 0.84 -3.47
C THR A 199 10.74 1.62 -2.18
N TYR A 200 10.71 2.93 -2.27
CA TYR A 200 10.37 3.84 -1.18
C TYR A 200 9.20 4.71 -1.59
N GLU A 201 8.20 4.84 -0.70
CA GLU A 201 7.04 5.71 -0.87
C GLU A 201 6.81 6.53 0.39
N HIS A 202 6.34 7.75 0.22
CA HIS A 202 5.89 8.61 1.30
C HIS A 202 4.51 9.18 0.97
N LYS A 203 3.59 9.07 1.93
CA LYS A 203 2.20 9.51 1.82
C LYS A 203 1.88 10.52 2.92
N TRP A 204 1.11 11.54 2.57
CA TRP A 204 0.54 12.48 3.54
C TRP A 204 -0.96 12.29 3.58
N ARG A 205 -1.58 12.50 4.74
CA ARG A 205 -3.04 12.41 4.89
C ARG A 205 -3.60 13.70 5.47
N TRP A 206 -4.48 14.34 4.72
CA TRP A 206 -5.19 15.54 5.11
C TRP A 206 -6.68 15.28 5.06
N GLY A 207 -7.33 15.19 6.26
CA GLY A 207 -8.74 14.85 6.40
C GLY A 207 -9.55 15.96 7.02
N MET A 208 -10.84 16.01 6.65
CA MET A 208 -11.83 16.92 7.19
C MET A 208 -13.09 16.11 7.58
N PRO A 209 -13.50 16.13 8.86
CA PRO A 209 -14.75 15.54 9.28
C PRO A 209 -15.94 16.35 8.76
N LEU A 210 -17.00 15.65 8.33
CA LEU A 210 -18.25 16.24 7.83
C LEU A 210 -19.42 16.07 8.79
N GLY A 211 -19.20 15.35 9.90
CA GLY A 211 -20.26 15.00 10.87
C GLY A 211 -20.93 13.66 10.56
N GLY A 212 -21.64 13.10 11.54
CA GLY A 212 -22.34 11.80 11.40
C GLY A 212 -21.43 10.61 11.11
N GLY A 213 -20.13 10.69 11.46
CA GLY A 213 -19.14 9.66 11.17
C GLY A 213 -18.55 9.74 9.76
N PHE A 214 -19.00 10.67 8.92
CA PHE A 214 -18.47 10.88 7.56
C PHE A 214 -17.28 11.84 7.56
N ALA A 215 -16.38 11.60 6.62
CA ALA A 215 -15.23 12.46 6.35
C ALA A 215 -14.87 12.46 4.86
N VAL A 216 -14.08 13.45 4.49
CA VAL A 216 -13.34 13.51 3.23
C VAL A 216 -11.87 13.62 3.58
N ASP A 217 -11.02 12.93 2.84
CA ASP A 217 -9.59 13.16 2.92
C ASP A 217 -8.91 13.15 1.54
N VAL A 218 -7.70 13.68 1.52
CA VAL A 218 -6.79 13.66 0.37
C VAL A 218 -5.47 13.08 0.84
N ILE A 219 -4.94 12.12 0.11
CA ILE A 219 -3.68 11.46 0.39
C ILE A 219 -2.76 11.64 -0.82
N PRO A 220 -1.99 12.74 -0.89
CA PRO A 220 -0.90 12.84 -1.85
C PRO A 220 0.19 11.84 -1.50
N ASP A 221 0.88 11.34 -2.53
CA ASP A 221 2.02 10.48 -2.34
C ASP A 221 3.09 10.68 -3.42
N VAL A 222 4.31 10.29 -3.07
CA VAL A 222 5.47 10.26 -3.95
C VAL A 222 6.24 8.98 -3.71
N GLY A 223 6.87 8.46 -4.74
CA GLY A 223 7.65 7.24 -4.65
C GLY A 223 8.81 7.18 -5.63
N VAL A 224 9.75 6.34 -5.29
CA VAL A 224 10.87 5.96 -6.16
C VAL A 224 11.11 4.46 -6.06
N THR A 225 11.30 3.85 -7.21
CA THR A 225 11.62 2.43 -7.35
C THR A 225 12.91 2.28 -8.14
N ILE A 226 13.82 1.45 -7.65
CA ILE A 226 15.11 1.17 -8.27
C ILE A 226 15.32 -0.35 -8.32
N GLY A 227 15.66 -0.86 -9.52
CA GLY A 227 15.92 -2.28 -9.70
C GLY A 227 16.16 -2.63 -11.17
N ASN A 228 16.51 -3.89 -11.43
CA ASN A 228 16.63 -4.38 -12.80
C ASN A 228 15.27 -4.77 -13.42
N VAL A 229 14.24 -4.99 -12.60
CA VAL A 229 12.88 -5.25 -13.08
C VAL A 229 12.16 -3.93 -13.36
N PHE A 230 12.14 -3.02 -12.38
CA PHE A 230 11.56 -1.69 -12.50
C PHE A 230 12.51 -0.62 -11.97
N THR A 231 12.55 0.52 -12.66
CA THR A 231 13.14 1.77 -12.17
C THR A 231 12.25 2.92 -12.63
N TYR A 232 11.64 3.63 -11.68
CA TYR A 232 10.77 4.77 -11.95
C TYR A 232 10.68 5.72 -10.75
N ALA A 233 10.25 6.95 -11.01
CA ALA A 233 9.76 7.87 -10.00
C ALA A 233 8.27 8.12 -10.23
N GLU A 234 7.49 8.28 -9.17
CA GLU A 234 6.07 8.47 -9.26
C GLU A 234 5.58 9.56 -8.30
N ALA A 235 4.48 10.20 -8.69
CA ALA A 235 3.77 11.15 -7.85
C ALA A 235 2.28 11.12 -8.18
N GLY A 236 1.43 11.35 -7.18
CA GLY A 236 0.00 11.39 -7.34
C GLY A 236 -0.75 11.50 -6.03
N GLY A 237 -1.89 10.84 -5.93
CA GLY A 237 -2.68 10.77 -4.71
C GLY A 237 -4.09 10.27 -4.94
N ILE A 238 -4.80 10.10 -3.82
CA ILE A 238 -6.21 9.72 -3.81
C ILE A 238 -7.04 10.73 -3.01
N VAL A 239 -8.30 10.86 -3.38
CA VAL A 239 -9.35 11.53 -2.61
C VAL A 239 -10.33 10.47 -2.16
N ARG A 240 -10.75 10.50 -0.89
CA ARG A 240 -11.71 9.54 -0.34
C ARG A 240 -12.87 10.26 0.34
N PHE A 241 -14.04 9.64 0.25
CA PHE A 241 -15.26 10.06 0.97
C PHE A 241 -15.92 8.85 1.61
N GLY A 242 -16.21 8.91 2.88
CA GLY A 242 -16.89 7.84 3.59
C GLY A 242 -16.67 7.87 5.10
N GLN A 243 -16.54 6.69 5.68
CA GLN A 243 -16.36 6.47 7.11
C GLN A 243 -15.06 5.71 7.39
N ASN A 244 -14.50 5.88 8.61
CA ASN A 244 -13.29 5.18 9.06
C ASN A 244 -12.03 5.46 8.20
N LEU A 245 -11.95 6.63 7.58
CA LEU A 245 -10.83 6.98 6.68
C LEU A 245 -9.47 6.95 7.39
N ASN A 246 -9.45 7.14 8.72
CA ASN A 246 -8.21 7.13 9.50
C ASN A 246 -7.61 5.73 9.70
N ALA A 247 -8.36 4.67 9.37
CA ALA A 247 -7.90 3.30 9.59
C ALA A 247 -6.84 2.83 8.58
N ASP A 248 -6.77 3.45 7.40
CA ASP A 248 -5.83 3.08 6.34
C ASP A 248 -5.38 4.28 5.48
N TYR A 249 -4.55 4.02 4.46
CA TYR A 249 -4.09 4.99 3.47
C TYR A 249 -4.55 4.64 2.03
N GLY A 250 -5.70 3.98 1.90
CA GLY A 250 -6.28 3.56 0.64
C GLY A 250 -6.10 2.07 0.35
N PRO A 251 -6.69 1.57 -0.75
CA PRO A 251 -6.63 0.15 -1.11
C PRO A 251 -5.22 -0.25 -1.53
N ALA A 252 -4.81 -1.44 -1.13
CA ALA A 252 -3.56 -2.03 -1.60
C ALA A 252 -3.61 -2.31 -3.11
N ARG A 253 -2.46 -2.20 -3.78
CA ARG A 253 -2.26 -2.42 -5.20
C ARG A 253 -0.96 -3.14 -5.48
N ILE A 254 -0.91 -3.96 -6.54
CA ILE A 254 0.33 -4.58 -7.00
C ILE A 254 1.17 -3.54 -7.77
N LYS A 255 2.45 -3.46 -7.46
CA LYS A 255 3.37 -2.50 -8.09
C LYS A 255 3.77 -2.92 -9.52
N PRO A 256 3.95 -1.97 -10.45
CA PRO A 256 3.97 -0.53 -10.26
C PRO A 256 2.56 0.06 -10.16
N ALA A 257 2.23 0.62 -9.03
CA ALA A 257 0.99 1.32 -8.80
C ALA A 257 1.14 2.28 -7.62
N LEU A 258 0.56 3.43 -7.72
CA LEU A 258 0.51 4.42 -6.68
C LEU A 258 -0.73 4.23 -5.81
N SER A 259 -0.68 4.68 -4.56
CA SER A 259 -1.76 4.63 -3.57
C SER A 259 -2.08 3.25 -2.99
N GLY A 260 -1.31 2.23 -3.34
CA GLY A 260 -1.48 0.91 -2.74
C GLY A 260 -0.82 0.80 -1.36
N THR A 261 -1.54 0.37 -0.35
CA THR A 261 -0.97 0.06 0.97
C THR A 261 -1.79 -1.00 1.70
N THR A 262 -1.08 -1.93 2.33
CA THR A 262 -1.65 -2.91 3.26
C THR A 262 -1.77 -2.38 4.69
N TRP A 263 -1.27 -1.16 4.96
CA TRP A 263 -1.38 -0.53 6.27
C TRP A 263 -2.82 -0.47 6.76
N PHE A 264 -3.04 -0.90 8.00
CA PHE A 264 -4.34 -0.85 8.65
C PHE A 264 -4.19 -0.67 10.16
N ASP A 265 -4.85 0.36 10.71
CA ASP A 265 -4.90 0.63 12.16
C ASP A 265 -6.34 0.41 12.68
N PRO A 266 -6.65 -0.74 13.26
CA PRO A 266 -7.99 -1.06 13.76
C PRO A 266 -8.43 -0.17 14.92
N SER A 267 -7.51 0.49 15.63
CA SER A 267 -7.83 1.40 16.72
C SER A 267 -8.59 2.66 16.27
N GLN A 268 -8.57 2.95 14.98
CA GLN A 268 -9.25 4.10 14.37
C GLN A 268 -10.67 3.80 13.91
N LEU A 269 -11.12 2.55 14.02
CA LEU A 269 -12.46 2.18 13.59
C LEU A 269 -13.53 2.71 14.55
N GLN A 270 -14.56 3.31 13.98
CA GLN A 270 -15.74 3.78 14.69
C GLN A 270 -16.96 2.92 14.27
N GLY A 271 -17.32 1.98 15.13
CA GLY A 271 -18.44 1.07 14.88
C GLY A 271 -18.05 -0.20 14.07
N PRO A 272 -19.03 -1.09 13.87
CA PRO A 272 -18.78 -2.44 13.33
C PRO A 272 -18.65 -2.49 11.81
N VAL A 273 -19.07 -1.47 11.09
CA VAL A 273 -19.00 -1.38 9.62
C VAL A 273 -18.58 0.03 9.24
N GLY A 274 -17.69 0.11 8.26
CA GLY A 274 -17.30 1.35 7.63
C GLY A 274 -17.10 1.16 6.14
N TRP A 275 -17.06 2.25 5.40
CA TRP A 275 -16.85 2.20 3.96
C TRP A 275 -16.36 3.55 3.46
N TYR A 276 -15.70 3.55 2.32
CA TYR A 276 -15.42 4.76 1.57
C TYR A 276 -15.36 4.50 0.06
N PHE A 277 -15.76 5.51 -0.72
CA PHE A 277 -15.39 5.62 -2.11
C PHE A 277 -14.08 6.36 -2.23
N PHE A 278 -13.32 6.04 -3.28
CA PHE A 278 -12.09 6.75 -3.61
C PHE A 278 -11.94 6.98 -5.10
N PHE A 279 -11.17 8.00 -5.43
CA PHE A 279 -10.67 8.28 -6.77
C PHE A 279 -9.20 8.70 -6.66
N GLY A 280 -8.35 8.14 -7.51
CA GLY A 280 -6.91 8.37 -7.52
C GLY A 280 -6.37 8.69 -8.91
N ALA A 281 -5.31 9.47 -8.94
CA ALA A 281 -4.55 9.76 -10.15
C ALA A 281 -3.05 9.72 -9.82
N ALA A 282 -2.26 9.14 -10.71
CA ALA A 282 -0.82 9.01 -10.57
C ALA A 282 -0.10 9.17 -11.90
N GLY A 283 1.10 9.70 -11.85
CA GLY A 283 2.03 9.75 -12.97
C GLY A 283 3.36 9.13 -12.61
N ARG A 284 3.95 8.36 -13.52
CA ARG A 284 5.27 7.73 -13.39
C ARG A 284 6.19 8.15 -14.52
N ALA A 285 7.42 8.53 -14.16
CA ALA A 285 8.54 8.67 -15.09
C ALA A 285 9.35 7.36 -15.07
N VAL A 286 9.27 6.59 -16.16
CA VAL A 286 9.78 5.22 -16.25
C VAL A 286 11.14 5.18 -16.92
N ALA A 287 12.19 4.92 -16.14
CA ALA A 287 13.54 4.71 -16.66
C ALA A 287 13.75 3.26 -17.14
N ARG A 288 13.19 2.29 -16.41
CA ARG A 288 13.25 0.87 -16.77
C ARG A 288 11.96 0.14 -16.47
N ASN A 289 11.55 -0.71 -17.40
CA ASN A 289 10.53 -1.73 -17.26
C ASN A 289 10.96 -2.95 -18.05
N ILE A 290 11.44 -4.03 -17.38
CA ILE A 290 11.98 -5.22 -18.05
C ILE A 290 10.98 -5.85 -19.02
N PHE A 291 9.67 -5.75 -18.74
CA PHE A 291 8.58 -6.30 -19.56
C PHE A 291 8.34 -5.53 -20.86
N LEU A 292 9.06 -4.42 -21.07
CA LEU A 292 9.06 -3.63 -22.29
C LEU A 292 10.48 -3.50 -22.85
N ASP A 293 11.48 -3.25 -22.00
CA ASP A 293 12.88 -3.04 -22.37
C ASP A 293 13.62 -4.35 -22.68
N GLY A 294 13.02 -5.52 -22.31
CA GLY A 294 13.67 -6.82 -22.39
C GLY A 294 14.67 -7.08 -21.27
N ASN A 295 15.29 -8.27 -21.31
CA ASN A 295 16.25 -8.72 -20.30
C ASN A 295 17.47 -7.79 -20.19
N THR A 296 18.06 -7.73 -18.97
CA THR A 296 19.25 -6.90 -18.70
C THR A 296 20.52 -7.54 -19.22
N PHE A 297 20.64 -8.86 -19.06
CA PHE A 297 21.91 -9.58 -19.25
C PHE A 297 21.97 -10.37 -20.56
N VAL A 298 20.83 -10.57 -21.25
CA VAL A 298 20.74 -11.25 -22.53
C VAL A 298 19.88 -10.45 -23.50
N ASN A 299 20.11 -10.61 -24.80
CA ASN A 299 19.25 -10.00 -25.81
C ASN A 299 17.93 -10.78 -25.89
N SER A 300 16.81 -10.08 -25.76
CA SER A 300 15.45 -10.65 -25.79
C SER A 300 14.47 -9.74 -26.53
N ALA A 301 13.23 -10.19 -26.70
CA ALA A 301 12.16 -9.38 -27.24
C ALA A 301 11.95 -8.11 -26.40
N ARG A 302 11.67 -6.99 -27.08
CA ARG A 302 11.47 -5.68 -26.45
C ARG A 302 10.68 -4.76 -27.36
N VAL A 303 10.10 -3.73 -26.77
CA VAL A 303 9.40 -2.65 -27.47
C VAL A 303 9.91 -1.29 -26.99
N GLU A 304 9.61 -0.25 -27.73
CA GLU A 304 9.90 1.12 -27.31
C GLU A 304 8.88 1.58 -26.29
N LYS A 305 9.33 1.78 -25.03
CA LYS A 305 8.43 2.18 -23.93
C LYS A 305 8.10 3.66 -23.98
N GLU A 306 6.91 4.01 -23.49
CA GLU A 306 6.58 5.39 -23.15
C GLU A 306 7.32 5.79 -21.86
N PRO A 307 8.02 6.94 -21.85
CA PRO A 307 8.76 7.38 -20.67
C PRO A 307 7.85 7.90 -19.55
N LEU A 308 6.61 8.29 -19.87
CA LEU A 308 5.63 8.78 -18.93
C LEU A 308 4.35 7.95 -18.99
N VAL A 309 3.97 7.39 -17.88
CA VAL A 309 2.77 6.56 -17.73
C VAL A 309 1.88 7.17 -16.64
N ALA A 310 0.58 7.25 -16.92
CA ALA A 310 -0.42 7.75 -15.99
C ALA A 310 -1.45 6.67 -15.65
N ASP A 311 -1.86 6.60 -14.39
CA ASP A 311 -2.95 5.77 -13.91
C ASP A 311 -4.08 6.65 -13.37
N LEU A 312 -5.31 6.28 -13.67
CA LEU A 312 -6.51 6.72 -12.97
C LEU A 312 -7.13 5.51 -12.30
N SER A 313 -7.52 5.64 -11.06
CA SER A 313 -8.15 4.55 -10.30
C SER A 313 -9.37 5.04 -9.53
N GLY A 314 -10.30 4.15 -9.29
CA GLY A 314 -11.46 4.44 -8.46
C GLY A 314 -12.11 3.17 -7.95
N GLY A 315 -12.86 3.28 -6.87
CA GLY A 315 -13.46 2.11 -6.27
C GLY A 315 -14.13 2.33 -4.92
N LEU A 316 -14.33 1.23 -4.23
CA LEU A 316 -15.01 1.15 -2.95
C LEU A 316 -14.22 0.25 -2.00
N SER A 317 -14.09 0.68 -0.76
CA SER A 317 -13.58 -0.13 0.35
C SER A 317 -14.67 -0.31 1.40
N VAL A 318 -14.79 -1.51 1.95
CA VAL A 318 -15.75 -1.86 3.01
C VAL A 318 -15.00 -2.56 4.15
N PHE A 319 -15.30 -2.15 5.38
CA PHE A 319 -14.71 -2.72 6.60
C PHE A 319 -15.77 -3.44 7.42
N TRP A 320 -15.42 -4.59 7.98
CA TRP A 320 -16.21 -5.32 8.99
C TRP A 320 -15.42 -5.37 10.29
N ALA A 321 -15.62 -4.35 11.11
CA ALA A 321 -14.86 -4.13 12.34
C ALA A 321 -13.34 -4.22 12.06
N ASP A 322 -12.58 -4.79 12.98
CA ASP A 322 -11.16 -5.11 12.78
C ASP A 322 -10.94 -6.46 12.09
N PHE A 323 -12.02 -7.21 11.82
CA PHE A 323 -11.95 -8.56 11.28
C PHE A 323 -11.53 -8.59 9.80
N ALA A 324 -12.25 -7.86 8.94
CA ALA A 324 -12.00 -7.92 7.50
C ALA A 324 -12.16 -6.56 6.81
N LYS A 325 -11.47 -6.40 5.69
CA LYS A 325 -11.62 -5.31 4.71
C LYS A 325 -11.70 -5.91 3.32
N LEU A 326 -12.62 -5.39 2.49
CA LEU A 326 -12.75 -5.73 1.09
C LEU A 326 -12.63 -4.46 0.26
N ASP A 327 -11.74 -4.48 -0.74
CA ASP A 327 -11.58 -3.39 -1.70
C ASP A 327 -11.97 -3.86 -3.11
N PHE A 328 -12.64 -2.98 -3.85
CA PHE A 328 -12.84 -3.08 -5.29
C PHE A 328 -12.18 -1.88 -5.95
N VAL A 329 -11.29 -2.15 -6.89
CA VAL A 329 -10.47 -1.14 -7.57
C VAL A 329 -10.61 -1.31 -9.07
N VAL A 330 -10.92 -0.27 -9.80
CA VAL A 330 -10.81 -0.23 -11.27
C VAL A 330 -9.70 0.73 -11.63
N THR A 331 -8.83 0.31 -12.53
CA THR A 331 -7.71 1.10 -13.02
C THR A 331 -7.78 1.27 -14.53
N TRP A 332 -7.51 2.48 -14.93
CA TRP A 332 -7.23 2.86 -16.31
C TRP A 332 -5.78 3.33 -16.36
N ARG A 333 -4.95 2.70 -17.20
CA ARG A 333 -3.53 3.02 -17.40
C ARG A 333 -3.30 3.56 -18.79
N SER A 334 -2.61 4.68 -18.92
CA SER A 334 -2.18 5.20 -20.22
C SER A 334 -1.31 4.18 -20.96
N LYS A 335 -1.05 4.42 -22.23
CA LYS A 335 -0.15 3.58 -23.02
C LYS A 335 1.23 3.48 -22.34
N GLU A 336 1.77 2.28 -22.29
CA GLU A 336 3.08 1.98 -21.73
C GLU A 336 4.18 1.85 -22.80
N PHE A 337 3.78 1.64 -24.09
CA PHE A 337 4.71 1.50 -25.19
C PHE A 337 4.12 2.03 -26.51
N VAL A 338 5.00 2.37 -27.45
CA VAL A 338 4.64 3.04 -28.72
C VAL A 338 3.67 2.22 -29.57
N GLY A 339 3.79 0.90 -29.59
CA GLY A 339 2.91 0.00 -30.35
C GLY A 339 1.51 -0.19 -29.76
N GLN A 340 1.31 0.19 -28.51
CA GLN A 340 0.04 0.05 -27.82
C GLN A 340 -0.99 1.04 -28.39
N TRP A 341 -2.10 0.56 -28.90
CA TRP A 341 -3.04 1.42 -29.62
C TRP A 341 -4.10 2.08 -28.73
N GLU A 342 -4.43 1.47 -27.57
CA GLU A 342 -5.33 2.08 -26.57
C GLU A 342 -4.75 1.93 -25.14
N PRO A 343 -5.28 2.69 -24.16
CA PRO A 343 -4.96 2.52 -22.74
C PRO A 343 -5.36 1.14 -22.23
N ASP A 344 -4.64 0.67 -21.21
CA ASP A 344 -4.95 -0.56 -20.50
C ASP A 344 -6.03 -0.35 -19.44
N ARG A 345 -6.78 -1.41 -19.11
CA ARG A 345 -7.81 -1.41 -18.07
C ARG A 345 -7.80 -2.74 -17.37
N TYR A 346 -7.77 -2.68 -16.05
CA TYR A 346 -7.90 -3.86 -15.21
C TYR A 346 -8.63 -3.51 -13.92
N ALA A 347 -9.11 -4.51 -13.21
CA ALA A 347 -9.73 -4.32 -11.93
C ALA A 347 -9.14 -5.26 -10.90
N GLY A 348 -9.21 -4.86 -9.63
CA GLY A 348 -8.69 -5.61 -8.51
C GLY A 348 -9.74 -5.84 -7.42
N ILE A 349 -9.59 -6.97 -6.75
CA ILE A 349 -10.32 -7.32 -5.54
C ILE A 349 -9.28 -7.65 -4.48
N ASN A 350 -9.35 -6.96 -3.34
CA ASN A 350 -8.46 -7.23 -2.21
C ASN A 350 -9.27 -7.67 -1.02
N LEU A 351 -8.88 -8.77 -0.42
CA LEU A 351 -9.46 -9.25 0.85
C LEU A 351 -8.39 -9.25 1.92
N SER A 352 -8.57 -8.40 2.93
CA SER A 352 -7.71 -8.35 4.12
C SER A 352 -8.44 -8.92 5.32
N VAL A 353 -7.82 -9.86 6.01
CA VAL A 353 -8.39 -10.51 7.20
C VAL A 353 -7.42 -10.48 8.36
N LYS A 354 -7.96 -10.22 9.56
CA LYS A 354 -7.22 -10.28 10.81
C LYS A 354 -6.84 -11.72 11.14
N LEU A 355 -5.63 -11.92 11.65
CA LEU A 355 -5.23 -13.18 12.24
C LEU A 355 -5.83 -13.35 13.65
N PRO A 356 -6.18 -14.58 14.04
CA PRO A 356 -6.68 -14.88 15.36
C PRO A 356 -5.65 -14.57 16.48
#